data_d978c68f6d28bf2430dbe189fa1624ca
#
_entry.id   d978c68f6d28bf2430dbe189fa1624ca
#
_cell.length_a   1.000
_cell.length_b   1.000
_cell.length_c   1.000
_cell.angle_alpha   90.00
_cell.angle_beta   90.00
_cell.angle_gamma   90.00
#
_symmetry.space_group_name_H-M   'P 1'
#
loop_
_entity.id
_entity.type
_entity.pdbx_description
1 polymer ?
#
loop_
_entity_poly.entity_id
_entity_poly.type
_entity_poly.pdbx_seq_one_letter_code
_entity_poly.pdbx_strand_id
1 'polypeptide(L)'
;DLVRSRGLGDVYKRQIYMYICDIYQSSLKFYCQRFSNNATPIFTDQELLTVYLFCGAYQRYFQIKEIHTFTEEYLLSWFPNLPSYQTFNYRLNLMSEAISELVKHLITFFKPEDCDSMTSLIDSMPIITCAGKNKTGKVATKIATKGYCSTKNMYYFGLKLHALAFRREGTIPFPEMILLSSAEENDLTVLKREAADSLINRNIFADKI
;
A
#
# COMPACT_ATOMS: atom_id res chain seq x y z
N ASP A 1 -10.94 16.60 26.26
CA ASP A 1 -10.92 16.00 24.92
C ASP A 1 -9.63 15.23 24.59
N LEU A 2 -8.45 15.67 25.06
CA LEU A 2 -7.16 14.98 24.84
C LEU A 2 -7.06 13.57 25.47
N VAL A 3 -7.70 13.35 26.61
CA VAL A 3 -7.69 12.05 27.30
C VAL A 3 -8.59 11.02 26.56
N ARG A 4 -9.70 11.49 26.00
CA ARG A 4 -10.61 10.65 25.19
C ARG A 4 -9.98 10.26 23.86
N SER A 5 -9.20 11.14 23.25
CA SER A 5 -8.44 10.90 22.02
C SER A 5 -7.30 9.87 22.21
N ARG A 6 -6.62 9.88 23.37
CA ARG A 6 -5.56 8.89 23.69
C ARG A 6 -6.10 7.47 23.81
N GLY A 7 -7.24 7.28 24.47
CA GLY A 7 -7.85 5.95 24.60
C GLY A 7 -8.29 5.35 23.27
N LEU A 8 -8.80 6.15 22.34
CA LEU A 8 -9.22 5.68 21.02
C LEU A 8 -8.04 5.22 20.17
N GLY A 9 -6.92 5.96 20.18
CA GLY A 9 -5.70 5.56 19.48
C GLY A 9 -5.13 4.24 20.00
N ASP A 10 -5.27 3.94 21.29
CA ASP A 10 -4.83 2.68 21.89
C ASP A 10 -5.70 1.51 21.45
N VAL A 11 -7.00 1.70 21.33
CA VAL A 11 -7.94 0.70 20.81
C VAL A 11 -7.58 0.35 19.37
N TYR A 12 -7.36 1.33 18.50
CA TYR A 12 -7.00 1.09 17.10
C TYR A 12 -5.66 0.37 16.94
N LYS A 13 -4.65 0.73 17.73
CA LYS A 13 -3.35 0.01 17.69
C LYS A 13 -3.51 -1.46 18.04
N ARG A 14 -4.29 -1.78 19.08
CA ARG A 14 -4.59 -3.17 19.45
C ARG A 14 -5.31 -3.91 18.34
N GLN A 15 -6.34 -3.31 17.76
CA GLN A 15 -7.12 -3.93 16.69
C GLN A 15 -6.25 -4.24 15.48
N ILE A 16 -5.41 -3.29 15.04
CA ILE A 16 -4.48 -3.50 13.94
C ILE A 16 -3.49 -4.61 14.29
N TYR A 17 -2.91 -4.60 15.49
CA TYR A 17 -1.95 -5.61 15.91
C TYR A 17 -2.56 -7.02 15.94
N MET A 18 -3.73 -7.18 16.53
CA MET A 18 -4.44 -8.47 16.57
C MET A 18 -4.77 -8.97 15.17
N TYR A 19 -5.32 -8.11 14.32
CA TYR A 19 -5.61 -8.43 12.93
C TYR A 19 -4.36 -8.88 12.16
N ILE A 20 -3.26 -8.16 12.32
CA ILE A 20 -1.98 -8.54 11.70
C ILE A 20 -1.48 -9.87 12.25
N CYS A 21 -1.58 -10.13 13.56
CA CYS A 21 -1.18 -11.40 14.14
C CYS A 21 -1.96 -12.59 13.54
N ASP A 22 -3.27 -12.45 13.36
CA ASP A 22 -4.12 -13.47 12.77
C ASP A 22 -3.72 -13.77 11.30
N ILE A 23 -3.56 -12.72 10.50
CA ILE A 23 -3.14 -12.88 9.10
C ILE A 23 -1.70 -13.39 9.02
N TYR A 24 -0.82 -12.95 9.94
CA TYR A 24 0.57 -13.40 9.96
C TYR A 24 0.65 -14.91 10.14
N GLN A 25 -0.12 -15.47 11.07
CA GLN A 25 -0.15 -16.91 11.29
C GLN A 25 -0.69 -17.69 10.09
N SER A 26 -1.67 -17.16 9.40
CA SER A 26 -2.30 -17.82 8.26
C SER A 26 -1.48 -17.71 6.97
N SER A 27 -0.93 -16.55 6.65
CA SER A 27 -0.30 -16.31 5.34
C SER A 27 1.00 -15.49 5.38
N LEU A 28 1.05 -14.33 6.07
CA LEU A 28 2.15 -13.38 5.93
C LEU A 28 3.51 -13.92 6.37
N LYS A 29 3.56 -14.86 7.31
CA LYS A 29 4.79 -15.49 7.77
C LYS A 29 5.62 -16.11 6.64
N PHE A 30 4.97 -16.60 5.58
CA PHE A 30 5.66 -17.18 4.43
C PHE A 30 6.38 -16.14 3.57
N TYR A 31 5.86 -14.92 3.53
CA TYR A 31 6.46 -13.78 2.83
C TYR A 31 7.50 -13.03 3.68
N CYS A 32 7.49 -13.26 4.99
CA CYS A 32 8.44 -12.65 5.94
C CYS A 32 9.63 -13.56 6.27
N GLN A 33 9.76 -14.72 5.63
CA GLN A 33 10.81 -15.68 5.94
C GLN A 33 12.20 -15.12 5.69
N ARG A 34 13.11 -15.38 6.64
CA ARG A 34 14.51 -14.99 6.56
C ARG A 34 15.39 -16.22 6.64
N PHE A 35 16.23 -16.36 5.65
CA PHE A 35 17.27 -17.40 5.63
C PHE A 35 18.56 -16.86 6.28
N SER A 36 18.48 -16.46 7.54
CA SER A 36 19.61 -15.92 8.30
C SER A 36 19.56 -16.36 9.75
N ASN A 37 20.68 -16.23 10.46
CA ASN A 37 20.78 -16.55 11.89
C ASN A 37 19.86 -15.66 12.78
N ASN A 38 19.36 -14.55 12.25
CA ASN A 38 18.38 -13.66 12.88
C ASN A 38 16.96 -13.87 12.37
N ALA A 39 16.52 -15.13 12.29
CA ALA A 39 15.19 -15.47 11.81
C ALA A 39 14.06 -14.89 12.70
N THR A 40 14.31 -14.70 14.01
CA THR A 40 13.35 -14.17 14.98
C THR A 40 13.87 -12.85 15.57
N PRO A 41 13.55 -11.70 14.97
CA PRO A 41 13.97 -10.41 15.51
C PRO A 41 13.17 -10.06 16.77
N ILE A 42 13.81 -9.36 17.73
CA ILE A 42 13.19 -8.91 18.98
C ILE A 42 12.00 -7.96 18.67
N PHE A 43 12.20 -7.00 17.77
CA PHE A 43 11.09 -6.22 17.20
C PHE A 43 10.49 -7.03 16.06
N THR A 44 9.34 -7.62 16.29
CA THR A 44 8.72 -8.61 15.40
C THR A 44 8.24 -8.01 14.07
N ASP A 45 7.92 -8.86 13.09
CA ASP A 45 7.35 -8.40 11.82
C ASP A 45 5.92 -7.90 12.00
N GLN A 46 5.18 -8.50 12.94
CA GLN A 46 3.85 -8.04 13.30
C GLN A 46 3.88 -6.62 13.88
N GLU A 47 4.84 -6.31 14.75
CA GLU A 47 5.04 -4.96 15.27
C GLU A 47 5.40 -3.97 14.17
N LEU A 48 6.31 -4.35 13.26
CA LEU A 48 6.71 -3.54 12.12
C LEU A 48 5.53 -3.17 11.21
N LEU A 49 4.74 -4.17 10.82
CA LEU A 49 3.54 -3.99 10.00
C LEU A 49 2.47 -3.17 10.72
N THR A 50 2.30 -3.38 12.03
CA THR A 50 1.35 -2.61 12.86
C THR A 50 1.71 -1.13 12.88
N VAL A 51 2.97 -0.80 13.14
CA VAL A 51 3.47 0.57 13.12
C VAL A 51 3.26 1.21 11.75
N TYR A 52 3.61 0.49 10.69
CA TYR A 52 3.46 0.97 9.31
C TYR A 52 2.01 1.30 8.98
N LEU A 53 1.07 0.37 9.24
CA LEU A 53 -0.34 0.58 8.98
C LEU A 53 -0.94 1.67 9.87
N PHE A 54 -0.61 1.68 11.16
CA PHE A 54 -1.13 2.67 12.09
C PHE A 54 -0.71 4.10 11.69
N CYS A 55 0.57 4.28 11.40
CA CYS A 55 1.09 5.58 10.98
C CYS A 55 0.50 6.03 9.63
N GLY A 56 0.37 5.12 8.67
CA GLY A 56 -0.24 5.44 7.38
C GLY A 56 -1.72 5.80 7.48
N ALA A 57 -2.50 5.02 8.23
CA ALA A 57 -3.94 5.19 8.33
C ALA A 57 -4.35 6.38 9.20
N TYR A 58 -3.72 6.55 10.37
CA TYR A 58 -4.16 7.53 11.37
C TYR A 58 -3.33 8.80 11.41
N GLN A 59 -2.01 8.70 11.12
CA GLN A 59 -1.12 9.86 11.14
C GLN A 59 -0.88 10.42 9.74
N ARG A 60 -1.24 9.67 8.69
CA ARG A 60 -0.98 10.01 7.30
C ARG A 60 0.51 10.21 6.98
N TYR A 61 1.36 9.47 7.67
CA TYR A 61 2.78 9.41 7.40
C TYR A 61 3.07 8.31 6.38
N PHE A 62 3.71 8.69 5.28
CA PHE A 62 4.06 7.76 4.20
C PHE A 62 5.56 7.65 3.99
N GLN A 63 6.36 8.52 4.60
CA GLN A 63 7.81 8.43 4.57
C GLN A 63 8.28 7.57 5.75
N ILE A 64 9.13 6.59 5.47
CA ILE A 64 9.62 5.66 6.50
C ILE A 64 10.33 6.39 7.66
N LYS A 65 11.01 7.50 7.36
CA LYS A 65 11.66 8.32 8.37
C LYS A 65 10.66 8.96 9.34
N GLU A 66 9.56 9.50 8.81
CA GLU A 66 8.49 10.10 9.65
C GLU A 66 7.83 9.04 10.52
N ILE A 67 7.56 7.85 9.97
CA ILE A 67 7.00 6.71 10.70
C ILE A 67 7.93 6.31 11.85
N HIS A 68 9.23 6.17 11.60
CA HIS A 68 10.20 5.79 12.62
C HIS A 68 10.29 6.86 13.72
N THR A 69 10.44 8.15 13.34
CA THR A 69 10.53 9.27 14.29
C THR A 69 9.27 9.35 15.16
N PHE A 70 8.09 9.26 14.56
CA PHE A 70 6.83 9.26 15.31
C PHE A 70 6.75 8.07 16.29
N THR A 71 7.21 6.90 15.86
CA THR A 71 7.21 5.70 16.73
C THR A 71 8.17 5.89 17.91
N GLU A 72 9.35 6.43 17.66
CA GLU A 72 10.34 6.72 18.68
C GLU A 72 9.84 7.76 19.70
N GLU A 73 9.14 8.80 19.25
CA GLU A 73 8.66 9.87 20.15
C GLU A 73 7.38 9.51 20.91
N TYR A 74 6.46 8.75 20.29
CA TYR A 74 5.10 8.58 20.83
C TYR A 74 4.67 7.14 21.09
N LEU A 75 5.36 6.15 20.55
CA LEU A 75 4.91 4.76 20.61
C LEU A 75 5.90 3.81 21.32
N LEU A 76 6.99 4.28 21.91
CA LEU A 76 7.97 3.42 22.60
C LEU A 76 7.36 2.63 23.76
N SER A 77 6.34 3.14 24.43
CA SER A 77 5.63 2.39 25.48
C SER A 77 4.90 1.14 24.95
N TRP A 78 4.54 1.15 23.67
CA TRP A 78 3.91 0.03 22.98
C TRP A 78 4.93 -0.86 22.27
N PHE A 79 6.00 -0.28 21.77
CA PHE A 79 7.04 -0.92 20.96
C PHE A 79 8.44 -0.65 21.55
N PRO A 80 8.74 -1.17 22.74
CA PRO A 80 9.98 -0.83 23.47
C PRO A 80 11.25 -1.31 22.77
N ASN A 81 11.14 -2.28 21.88
CA ASN A 81 12.27 -2.84 21.14
C ASN A 81 12.43 -2.25 19.73
N LEU A 82 11.97 -1.00 19.51
CA LEU A 82 12.11 -0.34 18.22
C LEU A 82 13.60 -0.33 17.81
N PRO A 83 13.93 -0.86 16.62
CA PRO A 83 15.32 -0.87 16.15
C PRO A 83 15.75 0.51 15.66
N SER A 84 17.04 0.68 15.36
CA SER A 84 17.54 1.89 14.72
C SER A 84 16.81 2.13 13.37
N TYR A 85 16.76 3.40 12.95
CA TYR A 85 16.14 3.78 11.68
C TYR A 85 16.67 2.96 10.48
N GLN A 86 17.97 2.72 10.42
CA GLN A 86 18.58 1.95 9.33
C GLN A 86 18.03 0.52 9.29
N THR A 87 17.96 -0.13 10.43
CA THR A 87 17.41 -1.49 10.54
C THR A 87 15.91 -1.52 10.22
N PHE A 88 15.16 -0.55 10.74
CA PHE A 88 13.73 -0.41 10.47
C PHE A 88 13.47 -0.23 8.97
N ASN A 89 14.16 0.72 8.34
CA ASN A 89 14.04 1.00 6.91
C ASN A 89 14.43 -0.21 6.06
N TYR A 90 15.54 -0.86 6.38
CA TYR A 90 16.00 -2.06 5.67
C TYR A 90 14.96 -3.19 5.73
N ARG A 91 14.46 -3.48 6.94
CA ARG A 91 13.46 -4.54 7.13
C ARG A 91 12.15 -4.24 6.40
N LEU A 92 11.64 -3.00 6.49
CA LEU A 92 10.40 -2.63 5.83
C LEU A 92 10.51 -2.78 4.30
N ASN A 93 11.66 -2.42 3.72
CA ASN A 93 11.88 -2.60 2.28
C ASN A 93 11.95 -4.09 1.87
N LEU A 94 12.41 -4.97 2.74
CA LEU A 94 12.39 -6.42 2.48
C LEU A 94 10.98 -7.04 2.55
N MET A 95 10.04 -6.34 3.17
CA MET A 95 8.67 -6.85 3.36
C MET A 95 7.69 -6.42 2.26
N SER A 96 8.19 -5.99 1.09
CA SER A 96 7.33 -5.52 -0.01
C SER A 96 6.28 -6.54 -0.44
N GLU A 97 6.66 -7.83 -0.53
CA GLU A 97 5.74 -8.91 -0.89
C GLU A 97 4.71 -9.16 0.23
N ALA A 98 5.15 -9.16 1.49
CA ALA A 98 4.24 -9.29 2.63
C ALA A 98 3.24 -8.13 2.71
N ILE A 99 3.67 -6.91 2.42
CA ILE A 99 2.79 -5.74 2.36
C ILE A 99 1.80 -5.87 1.19
N SER A 100 2.24 -6.34 0.04
CA SER A 100 1.36 -6.59 -1.11
C SER A 100 0.28 -7.62 -0.76
N GLU A 101 0.65 -8.70 -0.10
CA GLU A 101 -0.29 -9.74 0.35
C GLU A 101 -1.25 -9.20 1.42
N LEU A 102 -0.75 -8.40 2.37
CA LEU A 102 -1.59 -7.73 3.36
C LEU A 102 -2.62 -6.81 2.72
N VAL A 103 -2.26 -6.05 1.68
CA VAL A 103 -3.21 -5.20 0.92
C VAL A 103 -4.30 -6.04 0.28
N LYS A 104 -3.98 -7.19 -0.32
CA LYS A 104 -4.99 -8.11 -0.88
C LYS A 104 -5.94 -8.62 0.19
N HIS A 105 -5.41 -9.00 1.35
CA HIS A 105 -6.25 -9.41 2.49
C HIS A 105 -7.19 -8.28 2.94
N LEU A 106 -6.68 -7.06 3.06
CA LEU A 106 -7.49 -5.89 3.46
C LEU A 106 -8.62 -5.62 2.46
N ILE A 107 -8.32 -5.63 1.16
CA ILE A 107 -9.31 -5.43 0.09
C ILE A 107 -10.39 -6.52 0.15
N THR A 108 -10.00 -7.77 0.32
CA THR A 108 -10.95 -8.89 0.33
C THR A 108 -11.81 -8.90 1.60
N PHE A 109 -11.18 -8.71 2.76
CA PHE A 109 -11.85 -8.83 4.06
C PHE A 109 -12.80 -7.66 4.35
N PHE A 110 -12.43 -6.44 3.95
CA PHE A 110 -13.23 -5.25 4.18
C PHE A 110 -14.13 -4.86 3.01
N LYS A 111 -14.32 -5.76 2.03
CA LYS A 111 -15.22 -5.52 0.90
C LYS A 111 -16.65 -5.29 1.41
N PRO A 112 -17.24 -4.10 1.15
CA PRO A 112 -18.63 -3.83 1.50
C PRO A 112 -19.62 -4.69 0.72
N GLU A 113 -20.75 -5.00 1.32
CA GLU A 113 -21.83 -5.80 0.70
C GLU A 113 -22.51 -5.07 -0.47
N ASP A 114 -22.50 -3.72 -0.46
CA ASP A 114 -23.10 -2.86 -1.51
C ASP A 114 -22.22 -2.72 -2.78
N CYS A 115 -21.14 -3.49 -2.88
CA CYS A 115 -20.32 -3.53 -4.08
C CYS A 115 -21.03 -4.23 -5.22
N ASP A 116 -21.24 -3.51 -6.35
CA ASP A 116 -21.76 -4.11 -7.58
C ASP A 116 -20.70 -4.98 -8.24
N SER A 117 -20.91 -6.29 -8.22
CA SER A 117 -19.98 -7.26 -8.80
C SER A 117 -19.99 -7.29 -10.33
N MET A 118 -20.99 -6.68 -10.97
CA MET A 118 -21.13 -6.66 -12.43
C MET A 118 -20.56 -5.39 -13.07
N THR A 119 -20.16 -4.41 -12.26
CA THR A 119 -19.65 -3.13 -12.74
C THR A 119 -18.33 -2.78 -12.10
N SER A 120 -17.30 -2.65 -12.91
CA SER A 120 -15.96 -2.24 -12.50
C SER A 120 -15.60 -0.86 -13.06
N LEU A 121 -14.96 -0.07 -12.23
CA LEU A 121 -14.42 1.24 -12.58
C LEU A 121 -12.90 1.13 -12.64
N ILE A 122 -12.29 1.75 -13.63
CA ILE A 122 -10.84 1.78 -13.76
C ILE A 122 -10.36 3.22 -13.78
N ASP A 123 -9.33 3.50 -13.02
CA ASP A 123 -8.65 4.78 -13.02
C ASP A 123 -7.15 4.57 -12.81
N SER A 124 -6.35 5.53 -13.25
CA SER A 124 -4.91 5.48 -13.04
C SER A 124 -4.35 6.83 -12.60
N MET A 125 -3.34 6.76 -11.74
CA MET A 125 -2.67 7.96 -11.26
C MET A 125 -1.15 7.83 -11.37
N PRO A 126 -0.44 8.94 -11.70
CA PRO A 126 1.00 8.94 -11.75
C PRO A 126 1.62 8.94 -10.34
N ILE A 127 2.58 8.04 -10.11
CA ILE A 127 3.50 8.08 -8.96
C ILE A 127 4.79 8.73 -9.45
N ILE A 128 4.93 10.03 -9.21
CA ILE A 128 6.02 10.85 -9.72
C ILE A 128 7.25 10.68 -8.84
N THR A 129 8.34 10.14 -9.40
CA THR A 129 9.63 10.03 -8.72
C THR A 129 10.55 11.19 -8.99
N CYS A 130 10.46 11.80 -10.19
CA CYS A 130 11.12 13.06 -10.47
C CYS A 130 10.45 13.81 -11.64
N ALA A 131 10.75 15.10 -11.74
CA ALA A 131 10.24 15.95 -12.82
C ALA A 131 10.76 15.52 -14.19
N GLY A 132 9.91 15.58 -15.22
CA GLY A 132 10.22 15.17 -16.59
C GLY A 132 11.23 16.05 -17.34
N LYS A 133 11.70 17.15 -16.73
CA LYS A 133 12.79 18.00 -17.27
C LYS A 133 14.14 17.28 -17.26
N ASN A 134 14.34 16.32 -16.41
CA ASN A 134 15.57 15.54 -16.33
C ASN A 134 15.68 14.58 -17.52
N LYS A 135 16.89 14.30 -17.99
CA LYS A 135 17.11 13.31 -19.05
C LYS A 135 16.87 11.88 -18.57
N THR A 136 17.16 11.62 -17.30
CA THR A 136 16.99 10.30 -16.66
C THR A 136 16.48 10.46 -15.24
N GLY A 137 15.57 9.58 -14.80
CA GLY A 137 15.18 9.45 -13.41
C GLY A 137 16.27 8.72 -12.61
N LYS A 138 16.49 9.13 -11.35
CA LYS A 138 17.48 8.49 -10.45
C LYS A 138 16.85 7.57 -9.42
N VAL A 139 15.53 7.60 -9.29
CA VAL A 139 14.77 6.79 -8.31
C VAL A 139 14.07 5.67 -9.05
N ALA A 140 14.17 4.46 -8.51
CA ALA A 140 13.54 3.25 -9.05
C ALA A 140 13.87 3.01 -10.55
N THR A 141 15.10 3.22 -10.95
CA THR A 141 15.57 3.23 -12.35
C THR A 141 15.27 1.96 -13.14
N LYS A 142 15.02 0.84 -12.44
CA LYS A 142 14.69 -0.45 -13.09
C LYS A 142 13.23 -0.55 -13.55
N ILE A 143 12.33 0.23 -12.95
CA ILE A 143 10.88 0.13 -13.16
C ILE A 143 10.24 1.48 -13.52
N ALA A 144 10.87 2.60 -13.15
CA ALA A 144 10.37 3.93 -13.45
C ALA A 144 10.78 4.35 -14.88
N THR A 145 9.80 4.73 -15.68
CA THR A 145 9.99 5.23 -17.04
C THR A 145 9.46 6.65 -17.18
N LYS A 146 9.65 7.25 -18.35
CA LYS A 146 9.14 8.58 -18.66
C LYS A 146 7.71 8.47 -19.18
N GLY A 147 6.77 9.06 -18.47
CA GLY A 147 5.36 9.14 -18.83
C GLY A 147 4.88 10.58 -19.00
N TYR A 148 3.67 10.71 -19.52
CA TYR A 148 2.97 11.99 -19.63
C TYR A 148 1.68 11.94 -18.82
N CYS A 149 1.45 12.94 -17.99
CA CYS A 149 0.21 13.12 -17.24
C CYS A 149 -0.65 14.19 -17.92
N SER A 150 -1.73 13.79 -18.56
CA SER A 150 -2.64 14.69 -19.29
C SER A 150 -3.32 15.70 -18.35
N THR A 151 -3.77 15.25 -17.19
CA THR A 151 -4.44 16.10 -16.19
C THR A 151 -3.55 17.23 -15.69
N LYS A 152 -2.24 16.97 -15.53
CA LYS A 152 -1.26 17.96 -15.07
C LYS A 152 -0.47 18.62 -16.22
N ASN A 153 -0.73 18.22 -17.47
CA ASN A 153 -0.04 18.67 -18.67
C ASN A 153 1.49 18.65 -18.49
N MET A 154 2.03 17.53 -17.99
CA MET A 154 3.47 17.44 -17.72
C MET A 154 4.05 16.05 -17.98
N TYR A 155 5.31 16.05 -18.44
CA TYR A 155 6.12 14.84 -18.44
C TYR A 155 6.70 14.59 -17.05
N TYR A 156 6.79 13.31 -16.67
CA TYR A 156 7.37 12.88 -15.40
C TYR A 156 8.15 11.57 -15.58
N PHE A 157 9.03 11.27 -14.65
CA PHE A 157 9.57 9.93 -14.46
C PHE A 157 8.88 9.30 -13.26
N GLY A 158 8.51 8.04 -13.39
CA GLY A 158 7.86 7.35 -12.29
C GLY A 158 7.19 6.05 -12.71
N LEU A 159 6.17 5.74 -11.95
CA LEU A 159 5.28 4.60 -12.16
C LEU A 159 3.86 5.11 -12.39
N LYS A 160 3.00 4.22 -12.84
CA LYS A 160 1.57 4.45 -12.88
C LYS A 160 0.88 3.44 -11.97
N LEU A 161 0.05 3.94 -11.06
CA LEU A 161 -0.82 3.11 -10.24
C LEU A 161 -2.16 3.00 -10.94
N HIS A 162 -2.60 1.78 -11.20
CA HIS A 162 -3.92 1.47 -11.75
C HIS A 162 -4.78 0.93 -10.63
N ALA A 163 -5.96 1.49 -10.45
CA ALA A 163 -6.97 1.01 -9.52
C ALA A 163 -8.16 0.46 -10.30
N LEU A 164 -8.46 -0.82 -10.11
CA LEU A 164 -9.73 -1.41 -10.47
C LEU A 164 -10.61 -1.40 -9.23
N ALA A 165 -11.84 -0.93 -9.35
CA ALA A 165 -12.73 -0.76 -8.23
C ALA A 165 -14.16 -1.22 -8.56
N PHE A 166 -14.84 -1.80 -7.58
CA PHE A 166 -16.28 -2.07 -7.65
C PHE A 166 -17.06 -0.75 -7.60
N ARG A 167 -18.05 -0.62 -8.47
CA ARG A 167 -19.02 0.46 -8.34
C ARG A 167 -19.83 0.28 -7.05
N ARG A 168 -20.09 1.40 -6.39
CA ARG A 168 -21.02 1.49 -5.26
C ARG A 168 -21.96 2.67 -5.49
N GLU A 169 -23.24 2.50 -5.25
CA GLU A 169 -24.22 3.55 -5.50
C GLU A 169 -24.13 4.63 -4.42
N GLY A 170 -24.10 5.90 -4.84
CA GLY A 170 -24.10 7.05 -3.94
C GLY A 170 -22.86 7.23 -3.06
N THR A 171 -21.80 6.44 -3.27
CA THR A 171 -20.57 6.51 -2.46
C THR A 171 -19.31 6.25 -3.29
N ILE A 172 -18.16 6.33 -2.63
CA ILE A 172 -16.85 6.11 -3.26
C ILE A 172 -16.71 4.64 -3.67
N PRO A 173 -16.23 4.35 -4.90
CA PRO A 173 -15.92 3.00 -5.34
C PRO A 173 -14.97 2.29 -4.38
N PHE A 174 -15.14 1.00 -4.19
CA PHE A 174 -14.26 0.21 -3.34
C PHE A 174 -13.19 -0.50 -4.19
N PRO A 175 -11.89 -0.44 -3.83
CA PRO A 175 -10.84 -1.06 -4.60
C PRO A 175 -11.03 -2.58 -4.67
N GLU A 176 -10.90 -3.13 -5.87
CA GLU A 176 -10.87 -4.57 -6.13
C GLU A 176 -9.43 -5.04 -6.33
N MET A 177 -8.67 -4.26 -7.08
CA MET A 177 -7.28 -4.57 -7.42
C MET A 177 -6.47 -3.29 -7.58
N ILE A 178 -5.23 -3.32 -7.11
CA ILE A 178 -4.26 -2.24 -7.26
C ILE A 178 -3.05 -2.79 -7.97
N LEU A 179 -2.70 -2.20 -9.12
CA LEU A 179 -1.59 -2.62 -9.96
C LEU A 179 -0.60 -1.48 -10.15
N LEU A 180 0.66 -1.82 -10.33
CA LEU A 180 1.72 -0.87 -10.66
C LEU A 180 2.33 -1.23 -12.00
N SER A 181 2.52 -0.21 -12.85
CA SER A 181 3.23 -0.36 -14.11
C SER A 181 4.27 0.75 -14.30
N SER A 182 5.07 0.63 -15.33
CA SER A 182 5.91 1.74 -15.79
C SER A 182 5.04 2.91 -16.28
N ALA A 183 5.55 4.15 -16.17
CA ALA A 183 4.76 5.35 -16.49
C ALA A 183 4.31 5.45 -17.95
N GLU A 184 4.97 4.74 -18.87
CA GLU A 184 4.66 4.72 -20.29
C GLU A 184 3.57 3.71 -20.69
N GLU A 185 3.28 2.72 -19.83
CA GLU A 185 2.30 1.70 -20.18
C GLU A 185 0.88 2.25 -20.24
N ASN A 186 0.13 1.76 -21.23
CA ASN A 186 -1.27 2.12 -21.40
C ASN A 186 -2.15 1.33 -20.42
N ASP A 187 -3.17 1.97 -19.87
CA ASP A 187 -4.08 1.40 -18.86
C ASP A 187 -4.79 0.13 -19.37
N LEU A 188 -5.25 0.13 -20.62
CA LEU A 188 -5.89 -1.04 -21.23
C LEU A 188 -4.92 -2.22 -21.40
N THR A 189 -3.66 -1.96 -21.68
CA THR A 189 -2.65 -3.02 -21.82
C THR A 189 -2.39 -3.70 -20.48
N VAL A 190 -2.22 -2.90 -19.43
CA VAL A 190 -2.04 -3.40 -18.05
C VAL A 190 -3.27 -4.19 -17.60
N LEU A 191 -4.47 -3.65 -17.84
CA LEU A 191 -5.73 -4.32 -17.48
C LEU A 191 -5.87 -5.68 -18.17
N LYS A 192 -5.62 -5.74 -19.48
CA LYS A 192 -5.71 -7.00 -20.25
C LYS A 192 -4.71 -8.05 -19.77
N ARG A 193 -3.52 -7.62 -19.37
CA ARG A 193 -2.48 -8.52 -18.89
C ARG A 193 -2.76 -9.08 -17.49
N GLU A 194 -3.23 -8.21 -16.57
CA GLU A 194 -3.26 -8.52 -15.15
C GLU A 194 -4.66 -8.88 -14.63
N ALA A 195 -5.72 -8.43 -15.29
CA ALA A 195 -7.08 -8.53 -14.77
C ALA A 195 -8.09 -9.13 -15.76
N ALA A 196 -7.68 -9.58 -16.94
CA ALA A 196 -8.61 -10.06 -17.97
C ALA A 196 -9.55 -11.17 -17.46
N ASP A 197 -9.01 -12.14 -16.73
CA ASP A 197 -9.76 -13.28 -16.24
C ASP A 197 -10.80 -12.88 -15.16
N SER A 198 -10.51 -11.86 -14.36
CA SER A 198 -11.41 -11.37 -13.32
C SER A 198 -12.55 -10.49 -13.86
N LEU A 199 -12.44 -10.04 -15.10
CA LEU A 199 -13.38 -9.09 -15.73
C LEU A 199 -14.34 -9.72 -16.74
N ILE A 200 -14.34 -11.05 -16.83
CA ILE A 200 -15.25 -11.77 -17.73
C ILE A 200 -16.71 -11.46 -17.34
N ASN A 201 -17.52 -11.09 -18.34
CA ASN A 201 -18.95 -10.76 -18.19
C ASN A 201 -19.24 -9.54 -17.30
N ARG A 202 -18.33 -8.57 -17.19
CA ARG A 202 -18.52 -7.32 -16.45
C ARG A 202 -18.56 -6.09 -17.36
N ASN A 203 -19.30 -5.09 -16.94
CA ASN A 203 -19.26 -3.75 -17.52
C ASN A 203 -18.05 -2.99 -16.95
N ILE A 204 -17.19 -2.47 -17.81
CA ILE A 204 -16.00 -1.73 -17.40
C ILE A 204 -16.18 -0.28 -17.82
N PHE A 205 -16.06 0.63 -16.86
CA PHE A 205 -16.06 2.06 -17.11
C PHE A 205 -14.67 2.62 -16.82
N ALA A 206 -14.12 3.33 -17.78
CA ALA A 206 -12.85 4.02 -17.67
C ALA A 206 -13.07 5.50 -17.96
N ASP A 207 -12.23 6.37 -17.42
CA ASP A 207 -12.20 7.76 -17.88
C ASP A 207 -11.71 7.78 -19.34
N LYS A 208 -12.10 8.85 -20.05
CA LYS A 208 -11.84 8.95 -21.49
C LYS A 208 -10.34 8.97 -21.74
N ILE A 209 -9.84 7.90 -22.34
CA ILE A 209 -8.46 7.73 -22.78
C ILE A 209 -8.22 8.54 -24.05
#